data_7da4c7f71b3d453e601f1049fbacb1b8
#
_entry.id   7da4c7f71b3d453e601f1049fbacb1b8
#
_cell.length_a   1.000
_cell.length_b   1.000
_cell.length_c   1.000
_cell.angle_alpha   90.00
_cell.angle_beta   90.00
_cell.angle_gamma   90.00
#
_symmetry.space_group_name_H-M   'P 1'
#
loop_
_entity.id
_entity.type
_entity.pdbx_description
1 polymer ?
#
loop_
_entity_poly.entity_id
_entity_poly.type
_entity_poly.pdbx_seq_one_letter_code
_entity_poly.pdbx_strand_id
1 'polypeptide(L)'
;MKEIIVEALTVLGGSGSVSEVKHYLKLKYGREWKHIETVMADLSVESNSSFFLPEDRVLRRIGQGKYALKTQGISEPQDTKVDSSSKAVSDLVGERKVFSFKDAEALLQRKGQLSTILEAASLTDLSSKEDHKRVQHFLHKNRWDIEVSLFPVITYKLDAFKEKTGIEIERSLIDAIHRSLFRCLWAHAKKQLDVLVFIVPTYKEPKFEQVKRDIQKFGEIIPYPVYVVGATQAQP
;
A
#
# COMPACT_ATOMS: atom_id res chain seq x y z
N MET A 1 21.55 -6.89 19.05
CA MET A 1 20.13 -6.50 19.14
C MET A 1 19.75 -5.43 18.11
N LYS A 2 20.56 -4.34 17.99
CA LYS A 2 20.36 -3.28 16.97
C LYS A 2 20.24 -3.86 15.56
N GLU A 3 21.18 -4.72 15.16
CA GLU A 3 21.25 -5.31 13.82
C GLU A 3 20.00 -6.11 13.45
N ILE A 4 19.45 -6.89 14.38
CA ILE A 4 18.27 -7.71 14.13
C ILE A 4 16.98 -6.87 14.04
N ILE A 5 16.92 -5.74 14.75
CA ILE A 5 15.80 -4.78 14.63
C ILE A 5 15.88 -4.03 13.31
N VAL A 6 17.09 -3.60 12.91
CA VAL A 6 17.32 -2.95 11.62
C VAL A 6 16.98 -3.92 10.48
N GLU A 7 17.40 -5.18 10.58
CA GLU A 7 17.04 -6.22 9.62
C GLU A 7 15.52 -6.43 9.53
N ALA A 8 14.86 -6.57 10.70
CA ALA A 8 13.41 -6.73 10.75
C ALA A 8 12.68 -5.57 10.07
N LEU A 9 13.05 -4.34 10.40
CA LEU A 9 12.46 -3.14 9.78
C LEU A 9 12.80 -3.04 8.29
N THR A 10 14.00 -3.43 7.87
CA THR A 10 14.36 -3.47 6.44
C THR A 10 13.44 -4.42 5.67
N VAL A 11 13.19 -5.61 6.21
CA VAL A 11 12.28 -6.59 5.60
C VAL A 11 10.83 -6.10 5.62
N LEU A 12 10.44 -5.35 6.65
CA LEU A 12 9.13 -4.70 6.78
C LEU A 12 8.97 -3.42 5.92
N GLY A 13 9.92 -3.14 5.02
CA GLY A 13 9.84 -1.98 4.11
C GLY A 13 10.36 -0.68 4.70
N GLY A 14 11.24 -0.75 5.72
CA GLY A 14 11.89 0.40 6.34
C GLY A 14 11.16 0.96 7.56
N SER A 15 9.95 0.50 7.86
CA SER A 15 9.17 0.92 9.03
C SER A 15 8.30 -0.22 9.56
N GLY A 16 7.94 -0.15 10.85
CA GLY A 16 7.05 -1.13 11.45
C GLY A 16 6.70 -0.82 12.90
N SER A 17 5.66 -1.46 13.39
CA SER A 17 5.30 -1.45 14.81
C SER A 17 6.15 -2.42 15.61
N VAL A 18 6.18 -2.22 16.93
CA VAL A 18 6.81 -3.17 17.87
C VAL A 18 6.25 -4.59 17.69
N SER A 19 4.94 -4.72 17.45
CA SER A 19 4.28 -6.00 17.26
C SER A 19 4.74 -6.71 15.99
N GLU A 20 4.87 -5.98 14.87
CA GLU A 20 5.35 -6.52 13.60
C GLU A 20 6.82 -6.98 13.69
N VAL A 21 7.66 -6.19 14.35
CA VAL A 21 9.07 -6.57 14.60
C VAL A 21 9.13 -7.81 15.50
N LYS A 22 8.38 -7.88 16.61
CA LYS A 22 8.29 -9.07 17.47
C LYS A 22 7.86 -10.31 16.69
N HIS A 23 6.84 -10.17 15.86
CA HIS A 23 6.31 -11.27 15.04
C HIS A 23 7.35 -11.78 14.03
N TYR A 24 7.98 -10.87 13.28
CA TYR A 24 9.07 -11.22 12.36
C TYR A 24 10.20 -11.97 13.06
N LEU A 25 10.65 -11.45 14.20
CA LEU A 25 11.76 -12.07 14.95
C LEU A 25 11.38 -13.45 15.52
N LYS A 26 10.12 -13.63 15.96
CA LYS A 26 9.62 -14.93 16.40
C LYS A 26 9.62 -15.95 15.25
N LEU A 27 9.13 -15.55 14.08
CA LEU A 27 9.14 -16.42 12.88
C LEU A 27 10.55 -16.80 12.44
N LYS A 28 11.45 -15.83 12.41
CA LYS A 28 12.81 -16.05 11.88
C LYS A 28 13.73 -16.81 12.84
N TYR A 29 13.65 -16.49 14.14
CA TYR A 29 14.57 -17.02 15.15
C TYR A 29 13.95 -18.04 16.11
N GLY A 30 12.64 -18.33 15.96
CA GLY A 30 11.93 -19.34 16.77
C GLY A 30 11.79 -19.01 18.26
N ARG A 31 12.07 -17.76 18.69
CA ARG A 31 12.03 -17.36 20.10
C ARG A 31 11.37 -16.01 20.31
N GLU A 32 10.83 -15.80 21.50
CA GLU A 32 10.28 -14.52 21.92
C GLU A 32 11.35 -13.59 22.52
N TRP A 33 11.27 -12.33 22.20
CA TRP A 33 12.16 -11.29 22.66
C TRP A 33 11.43 -10.33 23.60
N LYS A 34 11.71 -10.38 24.89
CA LYS A 34 10.96 -9.66 25.94
C LYS A 34 11.11 -8.13 25.87
N HIS A 35 12.24 -7.61 25.41
CA HIS A 35 12.60 -6.19 25.54
C HIS A 35 12.65 -5.43 24.18
N ILE A 36 12.03 -5.94 23.12
CA ILE A 36 12.05 -5.31 21.80
C ILE A 36 11.51 -3.88 21.86
N GLU A 37 10.43 -3.64 22.57
CA GLU A 37 9.83 -2.32 22.70
C GLU A 37 10.80 -1.30 23.31
N THR A 38 11.44 -1.65 24.43
CA THR A 38 12.43 -0.81 25.08
C THR A 38 13.61 -0.53 24.16
N VAL A 39 14.14 -1.56 23.49
CA VAL A 39 15.29 -1.41 22.59
C VAL A 39 14.94 -0.55 21.38
N MET A 40 13.74 -0.69 20.79
CA MET A 40 13.29 0.18 19.69
C MET A 40 13.12 1.63 20.14
N ALA A 41 12.58 1.84 21.36
CA ALA A 41 12.49 3.18 21.93
C ALA A 41 13.88 3.80 22.16
N ASP A 42 14.83 3.03 22.69
CA ASP A 42 16.21 3.49 22.97
C ASP A 42 17.02 3.76 21.68
N LEU A 43 16.74 3.01 20.60
CA LEU A 43 17.35 3.21 19.29
C LEU A 43 16.74 4.40 18.50
N SER A 44 15.68 5.02 19.02
CA SER A 44 15.07 6.17 18.34
C SER A 44 15.86 7.46 18.62
N VAL A 45 15.90 8.34 17.62
CA VAL A 45 16.62 9.63 17.73
C VAL A 45 16.01 10.55 18.77
N GLU A 46 14.74 10.36 19.09
CA GLU A 46 13.99 11.08 20.13
C GLU A 46 14.24 10.55 21.54
N SER A 47 15.00 9.45 21.67
CA SER A 47 15.27 8.85 22.99
C SER A 47 16.24 9.69 23.83
N ASN A 48 15.93 9.86 25.09
CA ASN A 48 16.84 10.44 26.11
C ASN A 48 17.63 9.35 26.85
N SER A 49 17.50 8.07 26.45
CA SER A 49 18.22 6.96 27.05
C SER A 49 19.72 7.06 26.84
N SER A 50 20.50 6.70 27.84
CA SER A 50 21.97 6.60 27.74
C SER A 50 22.46 5.24 27.23
N PHE A 51 21.52 4.32 26.91
CA PHE A 51 21.86 2.95 26.53
C PHE A 51 22.52 2.84 25.14
N PHE A 52 22.17 3.74 24.22
CA PHE A 52 22.81 3.87 22.92
C PHE A 52 23.36 5.27 22.73
N LEU A 53 24.55 5.36 22.14
CA LEU A 53 25.13 6.64 21.74
C LEU A 53 24.24 7.32 20.66
N PRO A 54 24.22 8.65 20.57
CA PRO A 54 23.41 9.36 19.57
C PRO A 54 23.64 8.88 18.12
N GLU A 55 24.88 8.54 17.78
CA GLU A 55 25.26 8.00 16.47
C GLU A 55 24.74 6.59 16.20
N ASP A 56 24.45 5.83 17.23
CA ASP A 56 23.88 4.49 17.14
C ASP A 56 22.35 4.47 17.00
N ARG A 57 21.71 5.62 17.18
CA ARG A 57 20.27 5.78 17.08
C ARG A 57 19.85 5.81 15.62
N VAL A 58 19.37 4.68 15.15
CA VAL A 58 19.07 4.42 13.73
C VAL A 58 17.56 4.43 13.43
N LEU A 59 16.73 4.65 14.44
CA LEU A 59 15.27 4.69 14.30
C LEU A 59 14.73 6.11 14.50
N ARG A 60 13.60 6.40 13.85
CA ARG A 60 12.76 7.55 14.10
C ARG A 60 11.38 7.09 14.50
N ARG A 61 10.81 7.68 15.54
CA ARG A 61 9.43 7.39 15.98
C ARG A 61 8.45 8.08 15.02
N ILE A 62 7.60 7.30 14.36
CA ILE A 62 6.60 7.79 13.39
C ILE A 62 5.16 7.67 13.89
N GLY A 63 4.97 7.18 15.12
CA GLY A 63 3.66 7.03 15.78
C GLY A 63 3.78 6.26 17.10
N GLN A 64 2.66 6.05 17.77
CA GLN A 64 2.65 5.28 19.02
C GLN A 64 3.07 3.83 18.74
N GLY A 65 4.21 3.39 19.31
CA GLY A 65 4.77 2.06 19.10
C GLY A 65 5.18 1.76 17.66
N LYS A 66 5.34 2.78 16.80
CA LYS A 66 5.78 2.62 15.39
C LYS A 66 7.08 3.37 15.14
N TYR A 67 7.98 2.74 14.42
CA TYR A 67 9.32 3.24 14.14
C TYR A 67 9.70 3.03 12.67
N ALA A 68 10.50 3.95 12.13
CA ALA A 68 11.10 3.85 10.81
C ALA A 68 12.62 3.89 10.92
N LEU A 69 13.32 3.30 9.96
CA LEU A 69 14.76 3.45 9.82
C LEU A 69 15.09 4.90 9.47
N LYS A 70 16.09 5.47 10.15
CA LYS A 70 16.66 6.77 9.78
C LYS A 70 17.42 6.58 8.45
N THR A 71 16.90 7.17 7.39
CA THR A 71 17.59 7.20 6.09
C THR A 71 18.85 8.04 6.24
N GLN A 72 20.03 7.46 6.09
CA GLN A 72 21.27 8.24 6.02
C GLN A 72 21.21 9.10 4.75
N GLY A 73 21.16 10.43 4.91
CA GLY A 73 21.46 11.36 3.83
C GLY A 73 20.30 11.95 3.05
N ILE A 74 19.14 12.20 3.68
CA ILE A 74 18.23 13.22 3.19
C ILE A 74 18.15 14.28 4.29
N SER A 75 18.82 15.42 4.07
CA SER A 75 18.62 16.65 4.80
C SER A 75 17.12 16.92 4.92
N GLU A 76 16.69 17.43 6.09
CA GLU A 76 15.33 17.90 6.31
C GLU A 76 14.82 18.63 5.06
N PRO A 77 13.59 18.36 4.61
CA PRO A 77 13.02 19.17 3.57
C PRO A 77 12.91 20.60 4.13
N GLN A 78 13.82 21.47 3.72
CA GLN A 78 13.54 22.90 3.74
C GLN A 78 12.21 23.08 3.02
N ASP A 79 11.33 23.91 3.58
CA ASP A 79 10.11 24.41 2.97
C ASP A 79 10.38 24.92 1.55
N THR A 80 10.47 24.03 0.60
CA THR A 80 10.38 24.35 -0.82
C THR A 80 8.89 24.28 -1.14
N LYS A 81 8.33 25.45 -1.43
CA LYS A 81 7.03 25.63 -2.06
C LYS A 81 6.84 24.55 -3.11
N VAL A 82 6.03 23.54 -2.75
CA VAL A 82 5.63 22.49 -3.68
C VAL A 82 4.69 23.11 -4.68
N ASP A 83 5.13 23.10 -5.90
CA ASP A 83 4.48 23.62 -7.09
C ASP A 83 3.08 23.04 -7.28
N SER A 84 2.24 23.74 -8.01
CA SER A 84 0.80 23.60 -8.23
C SER A 84 0.24 22.21 -8.56
N SER A 85 1.07 21.16 -8.71
CA SER A 85 0.64 19.79 -8.96
C SER A 85 0.08 19.06 -7.73
N SER A 86 0.50 19.44 -6.51
CA SER A 86 0.00 18.82 -5.27
C SER A 86 -1.43 19.25 -4.93
N LYS A 87 -1.82 20.46 -5.36
CA LYS A 87 -3.17 20.98 -5.13
C LYS A 87 -4.22 20.22 -5.95
N ALA A 88 -3.90 19.86 -7.19
CA ALA A 88 -4.78 19.08 -8.05
C ALA A 88 -5.06 17.67 -7.51
N VAL A 89 -4.09 17.04 -6.82
CA VAL A 89 -4.27 15.71 -6.22
C VAL A 89 -5.09 15.81 -4.92
N SER A 90 -4.89 16.85 -4.09
CA SER A 90 -5.67 17.04 -2.88
C SER A 90 -7.15 17.33 -3.18
N ASP A 91 -7.44 18.10 -4.23
CA ASP A 91 -8.81 18.41 -4.65
C ASP A 91 -9.52 17.17 -5.24
N LEU A 92 -8.76 16.25 -5.84
CA LEU A 92 -9.27 14.96 -6.32
C LEU A 92 -9.55 13.95 -5.18
N VAL A 93 -8.88 14.06 -4.05
CA VAL A 93 -9.03 13.15 -2.89
C VAL A 93 -10.15 13.63 -1.94
N GLY A 94 -10.50 14.91 -1.92
CA GLY A 94 -11.33 15.55 -0.88
C GLY A 94 -12.75 14.99 -0.69
N GLU A 95 -13.33 14.26 -1.67
CA GLU A 95 -14.66 13.65 -1.56
C GLU A 95 -14.67 12.12 -1.81
N ARG A 96 -13.52 11.49 -2.04
CA ARG A 96 -13.45 10.07 -2.41
C ARG A 96 -13.16 9.18 -1.25
N LYS A 97 -13.80 8.01 -1.25
CA LYS A 97 -13.46 6.94 -0.34
C LYS A 97 -12.17 6.28 -0.84
N VAL A 98 -11.10 6.43 -0.09
CA VAL A 98 -9.82 5.77 -0.34
C VAL A 98 -9.35 5.03 0.90
N PHE A 99 -8.62 3.93 0.71
CA PHE A 99 -7.99 3.18 1.78
C PHE A 99 -6.62 2.69 1.32
N SER A 100 -5.60 3.05 2.07
CA SER A 100 -4.22 2.65 1.82
C SER A 100 -3.77 1.64 2.88
N PHE A 101 -3.37 0.46 2.45
CA PHE A 101 -2.81 -0.59 3.28
C PHE A 101 -1.32 -0.76 2.95
N LYS A 102 -0.46 -0.83 3.98
CA LYS A 102 1.01 -0.93 3.85
C LYS A 102 1.61 0.15 2.93
N ASP A 103 1.22 1.41 3.18
CA ASP A 103 1.73 2.59 2.46
C ASP A 103 1.56 2.55 0.93
N ALA A 104 0.52 1.85 0.46
CA ALA A 104 0.23 1.72 -0.97
C ALA A 104 0.08 3.08 -1.67
N GLU A 105 -0.58 4.05 -1.03
CA GLU A 105 -0.75 5.40 -1.57
C GLU A 105 0.58 6.10 -1.81
N ALA A 106 1.47 6.09 -0.82
CA ALA A 106 2.80 6.69 -0.95
C ALA A 106 3.63 6.00 -2.04
N LEU A 107 3.48 4.68 -2.22
CA LEU A 107 4.14 3.95 -3.29
C LEU A 107 3.60 4.36 -4.66
N LEU A 108 2.27 4.46 -4.82
CA LEU A 108 1.62 4.89 -6.06
C LEU A 108 1.97 6.35 -6.41
N GLN A 109 2.08 7.21 -5.41
CA GLN A 109 2.51 8.59 -5.59
C GLN A 109 3.96 8.66 -6.10
N ARG A 110 4.89 7.91 -5.51
CA ARG A 110 6.29 7.82 -5.99
C ARG A 110 6.39 7.29 -7.42
N LYS A 111 5.50 6.39 -7.82
CA LYS A 111 5.43 5.87 -9.20
C LYS A 111 4.73 6.84 -10.17
N GLY A 112 4.18 7.97 -9.70
CA GLY A 112 3.42 8.91 -10.52
C GLY A 112 2.11 8.34 -11.06
N GLN A 113 1.55 7.31 -10.41
CA GLN A 113 0.38 6.56 -10.89
C GLN A 113 -0.91 6.92 -10.15
N LEU A 114 -0.80 7.53 -8.96
CA LEU A 114 -1.95 7.77 -8.07
C LEU A 114 -3.02 8.65 -8.74
N SER A 115 -2.63 9.76 -9.37
CA SER A 115 -3.57 10.68 -10.04
C SER A 115 -4.38 9.98 -11.12
N THR A 116 -3.72 9.19 -11.97
CA THR A 116 -4.38 8.42 -13.04
C THR A 116 -5.38 7.40 -12.48
N ILE A 117 -5.04 6.72 -11.37
CA ILE A 117 -5.94 5.76 -10.70
C ILE A 117 -7.17 6.48 -10.13
N LEU A 118 -6.98 7.61 -9.46
CA LEU A 118 -8.06 8.41 -8.91
C LEU A 118 -8.97 8.96 -10.01
N GLU A 119 -8.41 9.42 -11.10
CA GLU A 119 -9.17 9.88 -12.26
C GLU A 119 -9.96 8.72 -12.89
N ALA A 120 -9.34 7.56 -13.10
CA ALA A 120 -10.01 6.36 -13.58
C ALA A 120 -11.22 5.98 -12.72
N ALA A 121 -11.09 6.04 -11.39
CA ALA A 121 -12.17 5.74 -10.45
C ALA A 121 -13.30 6.79 -10.45
N SER A 122 -13.08 7.99 -11.00
CA SER A 122 -14.09 9.05 -11.11
C SER A 122 -14.91 9.03 -12.38
N LEU A 123 -14.56 8.20 -13.33
CA LEU A 123 -15.25 8.16 -14.63
C LEU A 123 -16.65 7.56 -14.53
N THR A 124 -16.92 6.78 -13.48
CA THR A 124 -18.13 5.97 -13.37
C THR A 124 -18.32 5.46 -11.96
N ASP A 125 -19.53 5.05 -11.63
CA ASP A 125 -19.88 4.39 -10.36
C ASP A 125 -19.81 2.85 -10.45
N LEU A 126 -19.36 2.31 -11.56
CA LEU A 126 -19.30 0.87 -11.86
C LEU A 126 -20.65 0.16 -11.87
N SER A 127 -21.73 0.87 -12.26
CA SER A 127 -23.08 0.29 -12.31
C SER A 127 -23.25 -0.76 -13.41
N SER A 128 -22.51 -0.66 -14.50
CA SER A 128 -22.65 -1.49 -15.69
C SER A 128 -21.35 -2.16 -16.16
N LYS A 129 -21.44 -3.08 -17.12
CA LYS A 129 -20.25 -3.65 -17.80
C LYS A 129 -19.52 -2.62 -18.65
N GLU A 130 -20.27 -1.71 -19.22
CA GLU A 130 -19.75 -0.61 -20.04
C GLU A 130 -18.88 0.30 -19.19
N ASP A 131 -19.21 0.49 -17.93
CA ASP A 131 -18.41 1.26 -16.97
C ASP A 131 -17.04 0.62 -16.72
N HIS A 132 -17.00 -0.68 -16.54
CA HIS A 132 -15.74 -1.42 -16.43
C HIS A 132 -14.85 -1.19 -17.67
N LYS A 133 -15.42 -1.35 -18.86
CA LYS A 133 -14.72 -1.09 -20.13
C LYS A 133 -14.25 0.35 -20.27
N ARG A 134 -15.06 1.32 -19.80
CA ARG A 134 -14.71 2.74 -19.82
C ARG A 134 -13.47 3.01 -18.98
N VAL A 135 -13.39 2.44 -17.78
CA VAL A 135 -12.21 2.53 -16.91
C VAL A 135 -11.00 1.87 -17.56
N GLN A 136 -11.13 0.66 -18.10
CA GLN A 136 -10.05 -0.01 -18.83
C GLN A 136 -9.56 0.82 -20.02
N HIS A 137 -10.48 1.38 -20.82
CA HIS A 137 -10.13 2.21 -21.97
C HIS A 137 -9.36 3.48 -21.56
N PHE A 138 -9.78 4.13 -20.48
CA PHE A 138 -9.06 5.27 -19.91
C PHE A 138 -7.65 4.89 -19.46
N LEU A 139 -7.51 3.79 -18.72
CA LEU A 139 -6.20 3.29 -18.29
C LEU A 139 -5.31 2.96 -19.49
N HIS A 140 -5.85 2.32 -20.53
CA HIS A 140 -5.11 2.04 -21.76
C HIS A 140 -4.59 3.31 -22.45
N LYS A 141 -5.42 4.36 -22.56
CA LYS A 141 -4.99 5.67 -23.07
C LYS A 141 -3.85 6.29 -22.26
N ASN A 142 -3.79 5.98 -20.97
CA ASN A 142 -2.74 6.42 -20.04
C ASN A 142 -1.57 5.43 -19.94
N ARG A 143 -1.39 4.58 -20.97
CA ARG A 143 -0.28 3.64 -21.14
C ARG A 143 -0.22 2.54 -20.07
N TRP A 144 -1.40 2.04 -19.66
CA TRP A 144 -1.51 0.81 -18.90
C TRP A 144 -1.78 -0.35 -19.85
N ASP A 145 -1.12 -1.48 -19.61
CA ASP A 145 -1.43 -2.73 -20.28
C ASP A 145 -2.73 -3.29 -19.73
N ILE A 146 -3.63 -3.76 -20.60
CA ILE A 146 -4.97 -4.23 -20.24
C ILE A 146 -5.03 -5.75 -20.34
N GLU A 147 -5.79 -6.38 -19.43
CA GLU A 147 -5.97 -7.84 -19.34
C GLU A 147 -4.65 -8.63 -19.34
N VAL A 148 -3.74 -8.23 -18.44
CA VAL A 148 -2.41 -8.80 -18.34
C VAL A 148 -2.41 -10.07 -17.50
N SER A 149 -1.91 -11.17 -18.08
CA SER A 149 -1.66 -12.40 -17.34
C SER A 149 -0.26 -12.37 -16.73
N LEU A 150 -0.21 -12.39 -15.39
CA LEU A 150 1.06 -12.56 -14.65
C LEU A 150 1.41 -14.04 -14.43
N PHE A 151 0.54 -14.96 -14.87
CA PHE A 151 0.63 -16.38 -14.56
C PHE A 151 0.67 -17.22 -15.83
N PRO A 152 1.74 -17.97 -16.09
CA PRO A 152 1.85 -18.73 -17.34
C PRO A 152 0.85 -19.92 -17.42
N VAL A 153 0.27 -20.31 -16.32
CA VAL A 153 -0.56 -21.54 -16.23
C VAL A 153 -2.01 -21.27 -15.82
N ILE A 154 -2.35 -20.04 -15.42
CA ILE A 154 -3.68 -19.68 -14.92
C ILE A 154 -4.30 -18.66 -15.88
N THR A 155 -5.54 -18.88 -16.28
CA THR A 155 -6.33 -17.98 -17.15
C THR A 155 -6.70 -16.65 -16.50
N TYR A 156 -6.19 -16.38 -15.31
CA TYR A 156 -6.43 -15.14 -14.58
C TYR A 156 -5.63 -13.98 -15.17
N LYS A 157 -6.32 -12.87 -15.40
CA LYS A 157 -5.73 -11.63 -15.88
C LYS A 157 -6.10 -10.50 -14.93
N LEU A 158 -5.15 -9.61 -14.68
CA LEU A 158 -5.41 -8.31 -14.09
C LEU A 158 -6.10 -7.42 -15.12
N ASP A 159 -7.05 -6.61 -14.68
CA ASP A 159 -7.75 -5.67 -15.55
C ASP A 159 -6.82 -4.63 -16.17
N ALA A 160 -5.84 -4.14 -15.40
CA ALA A 160 -4.77 -3.31 -15.91
C ALA A 160 -3.46 -3.52 -15.15
N PHE A 161 -2.33 -3.24 -15.81
CA PHE A 161 -1.00 -3.42 -15.24
C PHE A 161 -0.02 -2.39 -15.79
N LYS A 162 0.83 -1.85 -14.91
CA LYS A 162 1.91 -0.93 -15.28
C LYS A 162 2.99 -0.93 -14.20
N GLU A 163 4.25 -1.17 -14.59
CA GLU A 163 5.41 -1.05 -13.70
C GLU A 163 5.22 -1.77 -12.36
N LYS A 164 4.77 -3.02 -12.40
CA LYS A 164 4.47 -3.88 -11.24
C LYS A 164 3.32 -3.36 -10.35
N THR A 165 2.49 -2.49 -10.84
CA THR A 165 1.22 -2.10 -10.24
C THR A 165 0.11 -2.83 -10.96
N GLY A 166 -0.66 -3.64 -10.24
CA GLY A 166 -1.84 -4.33 -10.74
C GLY A 166 -3.12 -3.59 -10.36
N ILE A 167 -4.08 -3.51 -11.27
CA ILE A 167 -5.42 -2.96 -11.01
C ILE A 167 -6.46 -4.02 -11.27
N GLU A 168 -7.39 -4.15 -10.35
CA GLU A 168 -8.65 -4.92 -10.43
C GLU A 168 -9.83 -3.96 -10.33
N ILE A 169 -10.72 -4.04 -11.30
CA ILE A 169 -11.95 -3.26 -11.37
C ILE A 169 -13.10 -4.21 -11.02
N GLU A 170 -13.40 -4.33 -9.74
CA GLU A 170 -14.38 -5.32 -9.30
C GLU A 170 -15.74 -4.66 -9.02
N ARG A 171 -16.79 -5.24 -9.61
CA ARG A 171 -18.16 -4.70 -9.55
C ARG A 171 -19.22 -5.72 -9.16
N SER A 172 -18.84 -6.98 -8.97
CA SER A 172 -19.83 -8.07 -8.84
C SER A 172 -19.85 -8.72 -7.45
N LEU A 173 -18.79 -9.35 -7.01
CA LEU A 173 -18.78 -10.19 -5.81
C LEU A 173 -17.54 -9.97 -4.95
N ILE A 174 -17.72 -9.98 -3.63
CA ILE A 174 -16.61 -9.91 -2.67
C ILE A 174 -15.64 -11.08 -2.83
N ASP A 175 -16.11 -12.26 -3.24
CA ASP A 175 -15.25 -13.43 -3.47
C ASP A 175 -14.23 -13.21 -4.58
N ALA A 176 -14.53 -12.34 -5.55
CA ALA A 176 -13.57 -11.97 -6.58
C ALA A 176 -12.40 -11.20 -5.98
N ILE A 177 -12.67 -10.27 -5.05
CA ILE A 177 -11.64 -9.55 -4.28
C ILE A 177 -10.73 -10.55 -3.54
N HIS A 178 -11.32 -11.51 -2.81
CA HIS A 178 -10.54 -12.50 -2.08
C HIS A 178 -9.67 -13.35 -3.01
N ARG A 179 -10.24 -13.81 -4.14
CA ARG A 179 -9.46 -14.56 -5.14
C ARG A 179 -8.30 -13.74 -5.71
N SER A 180 -8.52 -12.46 -6.00
CA SER A 180 -7.47 -11.57 -6.52
C SER A 180 -6.38 -11.34 -5.48
N LEU A 181 -6.73 -11.12 -4.21
CA LEU A 181 -5.76 -11.01 -3.12
C LEU A 181 -4.86 -12.26 -3.04
N PHE A 182 -5.46 -13.47 -3.04
CA PHE A 182 -4.68 -14.71 -2.96
C PHE A 182 -3.82 -14.97 -4.20
N ARG A 183 -4.33 -14.69 -5.40
CA ARG A 183 -3.56 -14.86 -6.64
C ARG A 183 -2.36 -13.92 -6.69
N CYS A 184 -2.55 -12.69 -6.25
CA CYS A 184 -1.47 -11.70 -6.20
C CYS A 184 -0.38 -12.02 -5.17
N LEU A 185 -0.62 -12.89 -4.17
CA LEU A 185 0.44 -13.42 -3.29
C LEU A 185 1.57 -14.07 -4.09
N TRP A 186 1.22 -14.90 -5.07
CA TRP A 186 2.20 -15.56 -5.91
C TRP A 186 2.97 -14.56 -6.79
N ALA A 187 2.28 -13.62 -7.43
CA ALA A 187 2.91 -12.59 -8.26
C ALA A 187 3.87 -11.71 -7.45
N HIS A 188 3.47 -11.37 -6.23
CA HIS A 188 4.33 -10.63 -5.30
C HIS A 188 5.56 -11.45 -4.89
N ALA A 189 5.39 -12.71 -4.51
CA ALA A 189 6.50 -13.60 -4.16
C ALA A 189 7.50 -13.77 -5.31
N LYS A 190 7.04 -13.71 -6.56
CA LYS A 190 7.88 -13.71 -7.77
C LYS A 190 8.43 -12.32 -8.15
N LYS A 191 8.21 -11.29 -7.33
CA LYS A 191 8.63 -9.90 -7.56
C LYS A 191 8.08 -9.30 -8.87
N GLN A 192 6.93 -9.79 -9.31
CA GLN A 192 6.21 -9.30 -10.48
C GLN A 192 5.17 -8.24 -10.12
N LEU A 193 4.76 -8.17 -8.85
CA LEU A 193 3.78 -7.22 -8.33
C LEU A 193 4.34 -6.52 -7.09
N ASP A 194 4.34 -5.19 -7.08
CA ASP A 194 4.71 -4.36 -5.94
C ASP A 194 3.48 -3.86 -5.17
N VAL A 195 2.40 -3.52 -5.87
CA VAL A 195 1.16 -3.00 -5.29
C VAL A 195 -0.06 -3.46 -6.08
N LEU A 196 -1.13 -3.79 -5.37
CA LEU A 196 -2.43 -4.11 -5.94
C LEU A 196 -3.42 -2.98 -5.65
N VAL A 197 -4.17 -2.57 -6.67
CA VAL A 197 -5.21 -1.56 -6.57
C VAL A 197 -6.56 -2.20 -6.85
N PHE A 198 -7.55 -1.91 -6.02
CA PHE A 198 -8.94 -2.22 -6.28
C PHE A 198 -9.73 -0.94 -6.55
N ILE A 199 -10.43 -0.91 -7.69
CA ILE A 199 -11.45 0.10 -7.98
C ILE A 199 -12.81 -0.59 -7.78
N VAL A 200 -13.58 -0.14 -6.78
CA VAL A 200 -14.80 -0.82 -6.35
C VAL A 200 -15.96 0.16 -6.18
N PRO A 201 -17.23 -0.27 -6.33
CA PRO A 201 -18.37 0.58 -6.06
C PRO A 201 -18.43 1.07 -4.60
N THR A 202 -19.04 2.22 -4.38
CA THR A 202 -19.27 2.73 -3.02
C THR A 202 -20.67 2.38 -2.48
N TYR A 203 -21.62 2.05 -3.34
CA TYR A 203 -23.04 1.88 -2.99
C TYR A 203 -23.57 0.45 -3.12
N LYS A 204 -22.96 -0.40 -3.95
CA LYS A 204 -23.33 -1.81 -4.15
C LYS A 204 -22.17 -2.75 -3.88
N GLU A 205 -22.44 -4.06 -3.80
CA GLU A 205 -21.38 -5.06 -3.62
C GLU A 205 -20.48 -5.19 -4.86
N PRO A 206 -19.16 -5.42 -4.62
CA PRO A 206 -18.49 -5.37 -3.32
C PRO A 206 -18.32 -3.93 -2.84
N LYS A 207 -18.96 -3.58 -1.71
CA LYS A 207 -18.89 -2.20 -1.18
C LYS A 207 -17.47 -1.88 -0.70
N PHE A 208 -17.05 -0.66 -0.96
CA PHE A 208 -15.75 -0.13 -0.49
C PHE A 208 -15.47 -0.48 0.99
N GLU A 209 -16.42 -0.24 1.90
CA GLU A 209 -16.24 -0.51 3.33
C GLU A 209 -16.08 -2.01 3.64
N GLN A 210 -16.71 -2.89 2.87
CA GLN A 210 -16.55 -4.33 3.01
C GLN A 210 -15.16 -4.76 2.56
N VAL A 211 -14.69 -4.29 1.41
CA VAL A 211 -13.35 -4.59 0.90
C VAL A 211 -12.27 -4.08 1.85
N LYS A 212 -12.40 -2.84 2.35
CA LYS A 212 -11.51 -2.26 3.36
C LYS A 212 -11.43 -3.14 4.61
N ARG A 213 -12.57 -3.52 5.16
CA ARG A 213 -12.65 -4.38 6.36
C ARG A 213 -12.00 -5.72 6.14
N ASP A 214 -12.23 -6.34 4.98
CA ASP A 214 -11.70 -7.67 4.69
C ASP A 214 -10.18 -7.63 4.46
N ILE A 215 -9.65 -6.60 3.79
CA ILE A 215 -8.20 -6.39 3.69
C ILE A 215 -7.58 -6.20 5.08
N GLN A 216 -8.23 -5.46 5.97
CA GLN A 216 -7.75 -5.30 7.35
C GLN A 216 -7.73 -6.62 8.11
N LYS A 217 -8.74 -7.48 7.94
CA LYS A 217 -8.78 -8.83 8.54
C LYS A 217 -7.71 -9.76 8.00
N PHE A 218 -7.43 -9.69 6.70
CA PHE A 218 -6.38 -10.49 6.06
C PHE A 218 -4.99 -9.85 6.12
N GLY A 219 -4.85 -8.72 6.80
CA GLY A 219 -3.64 -7.89 6.80
C GLY A 219 -2.36 -8.62 7.23
N GLU A 220 -2.48 -9.63 8.10
CA GLU A 220 -1.35 -10.47 8.49
C GLU A 220 -0.88 -11.42 7.37
N ILE A 221 -1.80 -11.81 6.48
CA ILE A 221 -1.53 -12.78 5.41
C ILE A 221 -1.09 -12.05 4.13
N ILE A 222 -1.56 -10.82 3.90
CA ILE A 222 -1.24 -10.02 2.71
C ILE A 222 0.12 -9.33 2.91
N PRO A 223 1.20 -9.76 2.23
CA PRO A 223 2.54 -9.21 2.43
C PRO A 223 2.82 -7.93 1.64
N TYR A 224 1.96 -7.56 0.70
CA TYR A 224 2.16 -6.46 -0.24
C TYR A 224 1.19 -5.30 0.01
N PRO A 225 1.56 -4.08 -0.44
CA PRO A 225 0.69 -2.91 -0.42
C PRO A 225 -0.60 -3.11 -1.22
N VAL A 226 -1.74 -2.68 -0.65
CA VAL A 226 -3.04 -2.68 -1.33
C VAL A 226 -3.67 -1.30 -1.22
N TYR A 227 -4.13 -0.76 -2.34
CA TYR A 227 -4.87 0.49 -2.40
C TYR A 227 -6.30 0.22 -2.84
N VAL A 228 -7.27 0.75 -2.12
CA VAL A 228 -8.68 0.64 -2.51
C VAL A 228 -9.22 2.04 -2.76
N VAL A 229 -9.86 2.22 -3.89
CA VAL A 229 -10.54 3.45 -4.25
C VAL A 229 -11.99 3.17 -4.60
N GLY A 230 -12.89 3.97 -4.01
CA GLY A 230 -14.31 3.92 -4.32
C GLY A 230 -14.59 4.62 -5.65
N ALA A 231 -15.21 3.89 -6.56
CA ALA A 231 -15.71 4.45 -7.81
C ALA A 231 -16.92 5.34 -7.55
N THR A 232 -16.83 6.58 -7.98
CA THR A 232 -17.91 7.57 -7.88
C THR A 232 -17.98 8.36 -9.16
N GLN A 233 -19.16 8.45 -9.77
CA GLN A 233 -19.32 9.35 -10.89
C GLN A 233 -19.16 10.78 -10.39
N ALA A 234 -18.22 11.53 -10.98
CA ALA A 234 -18.18 12.96 -10.72
C ALA A 234 -19.55 13.56 -11.09
N GLN A 235 -20.18 14.25 -10.16
CA GLN A 235 -21.38 15.02 -10.50
C GLN A 235 -20.99 16.07 -11.54
N PRO A 236 -21.78 16.25 -12.59
CA PRO A 236 -21.52 17.22 -13.63
C PRO A 236 -21.51 18.65 -13.11
#